data_c56261ac65731c2b3926de6c294f431e
#
_entry.id   c56261ac65731c2b3926de6c294f431e
#
_cell.length_a   1.000
_cell.length_b   1.000
_cell.length_c   1.000
_cell.angle_alpha   90.00
_cell.angle_beta   90.00
_cell.angle_gamma   90.00
#
_symmetry.space_group_name_H-M   'P 1'
#
loop_
_entity.id
_entity.type
_entity.pdbx_description
1 polymer ?
#
loop_
_entity_poly.entity_id
_entity_poly.type
_entity_poly.pdbx_seq_one_letter_code
_entity_poly.pdbx_strand_id
1 'polypeptide(L)'
;MAQTPTTFEVDGTAICTKRMQAGMEVQQLADLAGITANYLRKVERGVRTRMRPGPYQALRAALNANQTELLRSPHTDPPERK
;
A
#
# COMPACT_ATOMS: atom_id res chain seq x y z
N MET A 1 19.52 18.13 8.78
CA MET A 1 18.74 18.29 7.65
C MET A 1 17.71 17.20 7.51
N ALA A 2 16.53 17.58 7.28
CA ALA A 2 15.44 16.64 7.17
C ALA A 2 15.55 15.87 5.87
N GLN A 3 15.25 14.60 5.93
CA GLN A 3 15.27 13.76 4.78
C GLN A 3 13.89 13.45 4.33
N THR A 4 13.66 13.61 3.07
CA THR A 4 12.40 13.19 2.49
C THR A 4 12.41 11.67 2.41
N PRO A 5 11.41 11.01 2.95
CA PRO A 5 11.38 9.55 2.82
C PRO A 5 11.25 9.17 1.37
N THR A 6 11.96 8.15 0.98
CA THR A 6 11.89 7.64 -0.37
C THR A 6 10.89 6.51 -0.51
N THR A 7 10.21 6.15 0.57
CA THR A 7 9.22 5.09 0.55
C THR A 7 8.01 5.52 1.36
N PHE A 8 6.87 4.92 1.04
CA PHE A 8 5.65 5.08 1.82
C PHE A 8 5.44 3.86 2.68
N GLU A 9 4.98 4.08 3.88
CA GLU A 9 4.58 2.96 4.74
C GLU A 9 3.13 2.64 4.44
N VAL A 10 2.87 1.42 3.98
CA VAL A 10 1.57 1.05 3.46
C VAL A 10 0.85 0.10 4.40
N ASP A 11 -0.46 0.12 4.31
CA ASP A 11 -1.32 -0.78 5.06
C ASP A 11 -1.74 -1.93 4.15
N GLY A 12 -1.09 -3.08 4.35
CA GLY A 12 -1.36 -4.23 3.50
C GLY A 12 -2.79 -4.71 3.59
N THR A 13 -3.42 -4.59 4.75
CA THR A 13 -4.82 -4.98 4.92
C THR A 13 -5.73 -4.11 4.07
N ALA A 14 -5.46 -2.80 4.03
CA ALA A 14 -6.26 -1.91 3.20
C ALA A 14 -6.08 -2.23 1.72
N ILE A 15 -4.85 -2.53 1.32
CA ILE A 15 -4.59 -2.90 -0.07
C ILE A 15 -5.35 -4.17 -0.44
N CYS A 16 -5.28 -5.18 0.43
CA CYS A 16 -5.96 -6.44 0.20
C CYS A 16 -7.47 -6.23 0.10
N THR A 17 -8.04 -5.46 1.01
CA THR A 17 -9.47 -5.19 1.02
C THR A 17 -9.90 -4.49 -0.26
N LYS A 18 -9.17 -3.46 -0.66
CA LYS A 18 -9.49 -2.75 -1.89
C LYS A 18 -9.39 -3.66 -3.11
N ARG A 19 -8.35 -4.50 -3.14
CA ARG A 19 -8.17 -5.42 -4.24
C ARG A 19 -9.35 -6.38 -4.34
N MET A 20 -9.75 -6.93 -3.22
CA MET A 20 -10.87 -7.87 -3.22
C MET A 20 -12.18 -7.19 -3.59
N GLN A 21 -12.38 -5.97 -3.13
CA GLN A 21 -13.57 -5.21 -3.50
C GLN A 21 -13.60 -4.91 -5.00
N ALA A 22 -12.43 -4.74 -5.59
CA ALA A 22 -12.32 -4.50 -7.03
C ALA A 22 -12.41 -5.79 -7.84
N GLY A 23 -12.46 -6.93 -7.18
CA GLY A 23 -12.54 -8.21 -7.87
C GLY A 23 -11.27 -8.62 -8.57
N MET A 24 -10.13 -8.20 -8.06
CA MET A 24 -8.85 -8.47 -8.71
C MET A 24 -8.10 -9.58 -8.02
N GLU A 25 -7.40 -10.37 -8.84
CA GLU A 25 -6.44 -11.33 -8.33
C GLU A 25 -5.14 -10.62 -7.98
N VAL A 26 -4.35 -11.24 -7.11
CA VAL A 26 -3.06 -10.68 -6.74
C VAL A 26 -2.19 -10.44 -7.98
N GLN A 27 -2.13 -11.42 -8.88
CA GLN A 27 -1.33 -11.29 -10.08
C GLN A 27 -1.78 -10.11 -10.94
N GLN A 28 -3.09 -9.95 -11.06
CA GLN A 28 -3.64 -8.87 -11.86
C GLN A 28 -3.24 -7.51 -11.31
N LEU A 29 -3.38 -7.33 -10.02
CA LEU A 29 -3.01 -6.06 -9.41
C LEU A 29 -1.50 -5.84 -9.48
N ALA A 30 -0.72 -6.87 -9.26
CA ALA A 30 0.73 -6.76 -9.35
C ALA A 30 1.16 -6.31 -10.74
N ASP A 31 0.55 -6.89 -11.77
CA ASP A 31 0.85 -6.50 -13.15
C ASP A 31 0.53 -5.03 -13.38
N LEU A 32 -0.61 -4.58 -12.89
CA LEU A 32 -0.99 -3.19 -13.06
C LEU A 32 -0.07 -2.23 -12.32
N ALA A 33 0.46 -2.67 -11.19
CA ALA A 33 1.34 -1.84 -10.39
C ALA A 33 2.82 -1.96 -10.80
N GLY A 34 3.13 -2.86 -11.71
CA GLY A 34 4.50 -3.05 -12.14
C GLY A 34 5.38 -3.75 -11.11
N ILE A 35 4.79 -4.59 -10.28
CA ILE A 35 5.52 -5.34 -9.26
C ILE A 35 5.21 -6.83 -9.42
N THR A 36 5.95 -7.66 -8.72
CA THR A 36 5.68 -9.08 -8.78
C THR A 36 4.53 -9.45 -7.85
N ALA A 37 3.84 -10.54 -8.19
CA ALA A 37 2.78 -11.04 -7.31
C ALA A 37 3.34 -11.44 -5.95
N ASN A 38 4.55 -11.99 -5.94
CA ASN A 38 5.18 -12.37 -4.69
C ASN A 38 5.41 -11.17 -3.79
N TYR A 39 5.89 -10.07 -4.37
CA TYR A 39 6.10 -8.85 -3.61
C TYR A 39 4.76 -8.32 -3.07
N LEU A 40 3.75 -8.31 -3.92
CA LEU A 40 2.44 -7.81 -3.49
C LEU A 40 1.86 -8.68 -2.36
N ARG A 41 2.03 -9.99 -2.44
CA ARG A 41 1.58 -10.85 -1.34
C ARG A 41 2.26 -10.50 -0.03
N LYS A 42 3.57 -10.22 -0.09
CA LYS A 42 4.30 -9.85 1.11
C LYS A 42 3.80 -8.52 1.67
N VAL A 43 3.47 -7.58 0.79
CA VAL A 43 2.93 -6.30 1.21
C VAL A 43 1.57 -6.50 1.87
N GLU A 44 0.69 -7.28 1.25
CA GLU A 44 -0.64 -7.48 1.79
C GLU A 44 -0.63 -8.21 3.13
N ARG A 45 0.37 -9.06 3.35
CA ARG A 45 0.48 -9.80 4.60
C ARG A 45 1.24 -9.05 5.69
N GLY A 46 1.73 -7.86 5.37
CA GLY A 46 2.45 -7.07 6.34
C GLY A 46 3.90 -7.45 6.52
N VAL A 47 4.42 -8.35 5.69
CA VAL A 47 5.84 -8.71 5.72
C VAL A 47 6.67 -7.57 5.17
N ARG A 48 6.15 -6.93 4.12
CA ARG A 48 6.75 -5.72 3.56
C ARG A 48 5.81 -4.57 3.84
N THR A 49 6.31 -3.53 4.48
CA THR A 49 5.46 -2.41 4.88
C THR A 49 5.79 -1.13 4.17
N ARG A 50 6.81 -1.14 3.31
CA ARG A 50 7.22 0.08 2.61
C ARG A 50 7.24 -0.14 1.12
N MET A 51 6.82 0.89 0.39
CA MET A 51 6.82 0.86 -1.06
C MET A 51 7.42 2.13 -1.60
N ARG A 52 8.10 2.03 -2.73
CA ARG A 52 8.57 3.19 -3.46
C ARG A 52 7.40 3.97 -4.03
N PRO A 53 7.60 5.27 -4.29
CA PRO A 53 6.50 6.10 -4.82
C PRO A 53 5.93 5.61 -6.14
N GLY A 54 6.78 5.13 -7.05
CA GLY A 54 6.29 4.67 -8.35
C GLY A 54 5.30 3.53 -8.25
N PRO A 55 5.70 2.40 -7.67
CA PRO A 55 4.76 1.29 -7.48
C PRO A 55 3.55 1.67 -6.63
N TYR A 56 3.75 2.49 -5.61
CA TYR A 56 2.63 2.92 -4.78
C TYR A 56 1.61 3.72 -5.58
N GLN A 57 2.09 4.64 -6.41
CA GLN A 57 1.22 5.43 -7.24
C GLN A 57 0.44 4.56 -8.23
N ALA A 58 1.13 3.60 -8.86
CA ALA A 58 0.46 2.69 -9.77
C ALA A 58 -0.58 1.84 -9.06
N LEU A 59 -0.27 1.43 -7.84
CA LEU A 59 -1.21 0.65 -7.02
C LEU A 59 -2.45 1.47 -6.71
N ARG A 60 -2.26 2.73 -6.31
CA ARG A 60 -3.39 3.61 -6.05
C ARG A 60 -4.28 3.79 -7.28
N ALA A 61 -3.65 3.99 -8.42
CA ALA A 61 -4.41 4.17 -9.65
C ALA A 61 -5.20 2.92 -9.99
N ALA A 62 -4.56 1.76 -9.85
CA ALA A 62 -5.24 0.50 -10.16
C ALA A 62 -6.42 0.24 -9.23
N LEU A 63 -6.31 0.65 -7.99
CA LEU A 63 -7.37 0.44 -7.00
C LEU A 63 -8.30 1.63 -6.85
N ASN A 64 -8.05 2.70 -7.60
CA ASN A 64 -8.85 3.91 -7.51
C ASN A 64 -8.90 4.43 -6.07
N ALA A 65 -7.75 4.41 -5.41
CA ALA A 65 -7.64 4.81 -4.02
C ALA A 65 -7.09 6.23 -3.92
N ASN A 66 -7.49 6.94 -2.87
CA ASN A 66 -6.97 8.28 -2.68
C ASN A 66 -5.57 8.23 -2.06
N GLN A 67 -4.96 9.40 -1.85
CA GLN A 67 -3.55 9.49 -1.48
C GLN A 67 -3.19 8.78 -0.20
N THR A 68 -4.09 8.74 0.75
CA THR A 68 -3.77 8.20 2.07
C THR A 68 -4.49 6.90 2.38
N GLU A 69 -5.37 6.48 1.49
CA GLU A 69 -6.23 5.34 1.79
C GLU A 69 -5.46 4.04 1.99
N LEU A 70 -4.34 3.90 1.32
CA LEU A 70 -3.53 2.69 1.41
C LEU A 70 -2.36 2.85 2.35
N LEU A 71 -2.21 4.00 3.00
CA LEU A 71 -1.11 4.22 3.92
C LEU A 71 -1.47 3.77 5.32
N ARG A 72 -0.48 3.29 6.04
CA ARG A 72 -0.69 3.08 7.46
C ARG A 72 -0.94 4.42 8.10
N SER A 73 -1.80 4.36 9.08
CA SER A 73 -2.09 5.55 9.80
C SER A 73 -0.85 6.02 10.49
N PRO A 74 -0.31 7.09 10.12
CA PRO A 74 0.91 7.49 10.70
C PRO A 74 0.63 8.13 11.98
N HIS A 75 0.47 8.29 12.43
CA HIS A 75 0.41 9.02 13.46
C HIS A 75 -0.79 9.10 14.09
N THR A 76 -0.92 8.81 14.29
CA THR A 76 -1.81 8.97 14.78
C THR A 76 -1.84 8.67 15.96
N ASP A 77 -1.60 8.68 16.20
CA ASP A 77 -1.59 8.61 17.02
C ASP A 77 -2.25 8.70 17.84
N PRO A 78 -2.57 8.27 18.36
CA PRO A 78 -3.29 8.30 18.99
C PRO A 78 -3.37 8.58 20.09
N PRO A 79 -3.58 8.79 20.35
CA PRO A 79 -3.65 8.99 21.18
C PRO A 79 -3.82 8.77 22.29
N GLU A 80 -4.03 8.52 22.35
CA GLU A 80 -4.12 8.46 23.11
C GLU A 80 -4.12 8.14 23.94
N ARG A 81 -4.10 7.87 24.18
CA ARG A 81 -4.01 7.55 24.85
C ARG A 81 -3.83 7.87 25.72
N LYS A 82 -3.93 8.04 26.03
CA LYS A 82 -3.66 8.33 26.67
C LYS A 82 -3.72 8.22 27.24
#